data_bd8168227fcecf3422f57acbd2771944
#
_entry.id   bd8168227fcecf3422f57acbd2771944
#
_cell.length_a   1.000
_cell.length_b   1.000
_cell.length_c   1.000
_cell.angle_alpha   90.00
_cell.angle_beta   90.00
_cell.angle_gamma   90.00
#
_symmetry.space_group_name_H-M   'P 1'
#
loop_
_entity.id
_entity.type
_entity.pdbx_description
1 polymer ?
#
loop_
_entity_poly.entity_id
_entity_poly.type
_entity_poly.pdbx_seq_one_letter_code
_entity_poly.pdbx_strand_id
1 'polypeptide(L)'
;MKIHPINHHGLNWIIGLIMLASLSAVADNHNIMRVGGSAESIYDSRITDVEILFTVLFNEMFKDHNEEFRIKIYDTDQALTRELAAGNLDAVFMDTVLYLDNFEHLHPEIAFAVQHGQSIKPKYILLVRRNSGIDSLHELQNKKIIIPSGHAVGKRFLDVELMHSGLPVSNDHFSEIRQTKESNTAIIKLFFNQVDAALVTDFSYEVASELNLQIPQSLEIIETSPPFIHMVISVRKDFPRHRIDKIFPYLENLEEIPRLQYLRKSFRFQGLHRISTDEVYDVRQLSDKYVRLRSEREIP
;
A
#
# COMPACT_ATOMS: atom_id res chain seq x y z
N MET A 1 -26.35 -43.06 -75.78
CA MET A 1 -26.85 -42.17 -74.78
C MET A 1 -25.62 -41.67 -74.00
N LYS A 2 -25.14 -40.49 -74.33
CA LYS A 2 -23.88 -39.89 -73.76
C LYS A 2 -24.22 -39.07 -72.52
N ILE A 3 -23.62 -39.40 -71.38
CA ILE A 3 -23.73 -38.66 -70.16
C ILE A 3 -22.54 -37.66 -70.11
N HIS A 4 -22.84 -36.38 -70.08
CA HIS A 4 -21.85 -35.31 -69.89
C HIS A 4 -21.49 -35.16 -68.43
N PRO A 5 -20.20 -34.93 -68.05
CA PRO A 5 -19.81 -34.64 -66.69
C PRO A 5 -20.10 -33.19 -66.29
N ILE A 6 -20.64 -33.02 -65.08
CA ILE A 6 -20.90 -31.72 -64.47
C ILE A 6 -19.59 -31.13 -63.91
N ASN A 7 -19.34 -29.90 -64.33
CA ASN A 7 -18.11 -29.16 -64.05
C ASN A 7 -18.14 -28.58 -62.62
N HIS A 8 -17.24 -29.03 -61.70
CA HIS A 8 -17.16 -28.66 -60.30
C HIS A 8 -16.28 -27.41 -60.01
N HIS A 9 -16.24 -26.41 -60.87
CA HIS A 9 -15.38 -25.23 -60.68
C HIS A 9 -16.08 -23.99 -60.05
N GLY A 10 -17.36 -24.10 -59.68
CA GLY A 10 -18.12 -22.96 -59.15
C GLY A 10 -18.24 -22.82 -57.61
N LEU A 11 -17.77 -23.82 -56.83
CA LEU A 11 -18.07 -23.88 -55.40
C LEU A 11 -16.91 -23.43 -54.47
N ASN A 12 -15.71 -23.29 -54.99
CA ASN A 12 -14.53 -22.95 -54.18
C ASN A 12 -14.29 -21.44 -53.97
N TRP A 13 -15.04 -20.57 -54.65
CA TRP A 13 -14.88 -19.11 -54.49
C TRP A 13 -15.78 -18.51 -53.43
N ILE A 14 -16.81 -19.18 -52.98
CA ILE A 14 -17.76 -18.69 -51.96
C ILE A 14 -17.23 -18.97 -50.57
N ILE A 15 -16.42 -20.03 -50.38
CA ILE A 15 -15.83 -20.37 -49.08
C ILE A 15 -14.64 -19.45 -48.74
N GLY A 16 -13.95 -18.92 -49.74
CA GLY A 16 -12.84 -17.96 -49.51
C GLY A 16 -13.27 -16.56 -49.09
N LEU A 17 -14.51 -16.16 -49.38
CA LEU A 17 -15.01 -14.81 -49.03
C LEU A 17 -15.65 -14.73 -47.62
N ILE A 18 -16.04 -15.88 -47.05
CA ILE A 18 -16.64 -15.93 -45.71
C ILE A 18 -15.56 -15.99 -44.61
N MET A 19 -14.31 -16.38 -44.93
CA MET A 19 -13.20 -16.39 -43.96
C MET A 19 -12.47 -15.03 -43.82
N LEU A 20 -12.74 -14.05 -44.69
CA LEU A 20 -12.15 -12.71 -44.59
C LEU A 20 -13.06 -11.68 -43.91
N ALA A 21 -14.31 -12.04 -43.56
CA ALA A 21 -15.26 -11.15 -42.91
C ALA A 21 -15.35 -11.36 -41.39
N SER A 22 -14.57 -12.28 -40.78
CA SER A 22 -14.63 -12.60 -39.34
C SER A 22 -13.43 -12.13 -38.54
N LEU A 23 -12.63 -11.21 -39.06
CA LEU A 23 -11.45 -10.64 -38.35
C LEU A 23 -11.52 -9.13 -38.17
N SER A 24 -12.75 -8.60 -38.07
CA SER A 24 -12.96 -7.28 -37.45
C SER A 24 -13.63 -7.48 -36.09
N ALA A 25 -13.05 -8.33 -35.23
CA ALA A 25 -13.12 -8.04 -33.83
C ALA A 25 -12.39 -6.71 -33.68
N VAL A 26 -13.14 -5.62 -33.56
CA VAL A 26 -12.63 -4.40 -33.00
C VAL A 26 -12.11 -4.85 -31.63
N ALA A 27 -10.82 -5.09 -31.57
CA ALA A 27 -10.12 -5.17 -30.31
C ALA A 27 -10.41 -3.81 -29.68
N ASP A 28 -11.25 -3.81 -28.65
CA ASP A 28 -11.45 -2.65 -27.78
C ASP A 28 -10.06 -2.39 -27.20
N ASN A 29 -9.35 -1.44 -27.85
CA ASN A 29 -7.93 -1.18 -27.62
C ASN A 29 -7.79 -0.32 -26.36
N HIS A 30 -8.45 -0.76 -25.26
CA HIS A 30 -8.25 -0.18 -23.97
C HIS A 30 -6.81 -0.48 -23.51
N ASN A 31 -6.10 0.58 -23.14
CA ASN A 31 -4.80 0.45 -22.51
C ASN A 31 -5.02 -0.05 -21.07
N ILE A 32 -4.83 -1.34 -20.83
CA ILE A 32 -4.98 -1.90 -19.50
C ILE A 32 -3.81 -1.44 -18.61
N MET A 33 -4.12 -0.91 -17.44
CA MET A 33 -3.18 -0.61 -16.37
C MET A 33 -3.38 -1.61 -15.22
N ARG A 34 -2.41 -2.48 -15.04
CA ARG A 34 -2.42 -3.51 -14.00
C ARG A 34 -1.77 -2.95 -12.75
N VAL A 35 -2.56 -2.77 -11.71
CA VAL A 35 -2.12 -2.18 -10.44
C VAL A 35 -2.10 -3.26 -9.37
N GLY A 36 -0.96 -3.43 -8.70
CA GLY A 36 -0.79 -4.37 -7.61
C GLY A 36 -0.70 -3.70 -6.26
N GLY A 37 -1.23 -4.35 -5.22
CA GLY A 37 -0.99 -4.00 -3.83
C GLY A 37 -0.80 -5.24 -2.98
N SER A 38 -0.30 -5.09 -1.76
CA SER A 38 -0.15 -6.18 -0.80
C SER A 38 -1.14 -6.02 0.35
N ALA A 39 -1.73 -7.13 0.76
CA ALA A 39 -2.58 -7.20 1.95
C ALA A 39 -1.82 -6.88 3.24
N GLU A 40 -0.50 -7.11 3.24
CA GLU A 40 0.39 -6.79 4.36
C GLU A 40 0.68 -5.29 4.45
N SER A 41 0.62 -4.56 3.32
CA SER A 41 0.82 -3.11 3.25
C SER A 41 -0.47 -2.30 3.43
N ILE A 42 -1.65 -2.93 3.31
CA ILE A 42 -2.95 -2.26 3.48
C ILE A 42 -3.37 -2.30 4.95
N TYR A 43 -3.69 -1.14 5.48
CA TYR A 43 -4.25 -0.97 6.82
C TYR A 43 -5.53 -0.13 6.79
N ASP A 44 -6.30 -0.20 7.89
CA ASP A 44 -7.55 0.54 8.09
C ASP A 44 -8.64 0.31 7.01
N SER A 45 -8.54 -0.79 6.23
CA SER A 45 -9.49 -1.11 5.17
C SER A 45 -9.66 -2.62 4.96
N ARG A 46 -10.84 -3.01 4.48
CA ARG A 46 -11.08 -4.38 4.01
C ARG A 46 -10.48 -4.55 2.62
N ILE A 47 -9.66 -5.58 2.43
CA ILE A 47 -8.94 -5.83 1.17
C ILE A 47 -9.88 -5.89 -0.03
N THR A 48 -10.99 -6.63 0.09
CA THR A 48 -11.99 -6.78 -0.99
C THR A 48 -12.63 -5.45 -1.35
N ASP A 49 -12.91 -4.60 -0.36
CA ASP A 49 -13.53 -3.30 -0.57
C ASP A 49 -12.54 -2.35 -1.29
N VAL A 50 -11.25 -2.43 -0.94
CA VAL A 50 -10.18 -1.65 -1.60
C VAL A 50 -10.05 -2.03 -3.07
N GLU A 51 -9.96 -3.33 -3.38
CA GLU A 51 -9.78 -3.82 -4.74
C GLU A 51 -10.95 -3.42 -5.66
N ILE A 52 -12.19 -3.72 -5.23
CA ILE A 52 -13.40 -3.41 -6.00
C ILE A 52 -13.56 -1.89 -6.15
N LEU A 53 -13.44 -1.17 -5.03
CA LEU A 53 -13.66 0.26 -5.01
C LEU A 53 -12.67 1.01 -5.91
N PHE A 54 -11.37 0.73 -5.78
CA PHE A 54 -10.38 1.40 -6.60
C PHE A 54 -10.50 1.00 -8.07
N THR A 55 -10.85 -0.26 -8.38
CA THR A 55 -11.11 -0.68 -9.77
C THR A 55 -12.26 0.13 -10.39
N VAL A 56 -13.40 0.20 -9.70
CA VAL A 56 -14.57 0.95 -10.19
C VAL A 56 -14.25 2.44 -10.28
N LEU A 57 -13.58 2.99 -9.27
CA LEU A 57 -13.21 4.39 -9.21
C LEU A 57 -12.31 4.81 -10.37
N PHE A 58 -11.19 4.12 -10.54
CA PHE A 58 -10.25 4.48 -11.60
C PHE A 58 -10.85 4.27 -13.00
N ASN A 59 -11.61 3.21 -13.20
CA ASN A 59 -12.29 3.00 -14.48
C ASN A 59 -13.31 4.12 -14.78
N GLU A 60 -14.06 4.58 -13.79
CA GLU A 60 -14.98 5.71 -13.97
C GLU A 60 -14.23 7.04 -14.21
N MET A 61 -13.09 7.25 -13.55
CA MET A 61 -12.26 8.44 -13.78
C MET A 61 -11.69 8.51 -15.19
N PHE A 62 -11.27 7.37 -15.73
CA PHE A 62 -10.51 7.30 -16.98
C PHE A 62 -11.30 6.72 -18.16
N LYS A 63 -12.63 6.55 -18.04
CA LYS A 63 -13.49 5.99 -19.10
C LYS A 63 -13.38 6.74 -20.43
N ASP A 64 -13.25 8.09 -20.38
CA ASP A 64 -13.14 8.95 -21.55
C ASP A 64 -11.69 9.02 -22.10
N HIS A 65 -10.74 8.32 -21.45
CA HIS A 65 -9.32 8.35 -21.78
C HIS A 65 -8.81 7.06 -22.42
N ASN A 66 -9.69 6.11 -22.68
CA ASN A 66 -9.33 4.80 -23.22
C ASN A 66 -8.29 4.04 -22.34
N GLU A 67 -8.42 4.17 -21.02
CA GLU A 67 -7.63 3.47 -20.00
C GLU A 67 -8.55 2.59 -19.16
N GLU A 68 -8.18 1.32 -18.96
CA GLU A 68 -8.84 0.36 -18.09
C GLU A 68 -7.90 0.02 -16.94
N PHE A 69 -8.38 0.13 -15.70
CA PHE A 69 -7.60 -0.21 -14.51
C PHE A 69 -8.06 -1.56 -13.97
N ARG A 70 -7.10 -2.45 -13.75
CA ARG A 70 -7.28 -3.75 -13.08
C ARG A 70 -6.43 -3.76 -11.84
N ILE A 71 -7.08 -3.71 -10.68
CA ILE A 71 -6.41 -3.69 -9.39
C ILE A 71 -6.49 -5.07 -8.78
N LYS A 72 -5.36 -5.56 -8.29
CA LYS A 72 -5.26 -6.85 -7.60
C LYS A 72 -4.47 -6.70 -6.31
N ILE A 73 -5.05 -7.21 -5.23
CA ILE A 73 -4.39 -7.28 -3.93
C ILE A 73 -3.83 -8.69 -3.76
N TYR A 74 -2.53 -8.78 -3.55
CA TYR A 74 -1.81 -10.01 -3.27
C TYR A 74 -1.79 -10.29 -1.76
N ASP A 75 -1.85 -11.55 -1.37
CA ASP A 75 -1.90 -11.93 0.04
C ASP A 75 -0.63 -11.54 0.81
N THR A 76 0.52 -11.52 0.13
CA THR A 76 1.83 -11.21 0.74
C THR A 76 2.64 -10.24 -0.11
N ASP A 77 3.56 -9.52 0.55
CA ASP A 77 4.56 -8.66 -0.09
C ASP A 77 5.41 -9.44 -1.09
N GLN A 78 5.79 -10.68 -0.77
CA GLN A 78 6.56 -11.54 -1.66
C GLN A 78 5.80 -11.89 -2.96
N ALA A 79 4.48 -12.09 -2.89
CA ALA A 79 3.67 -12.34 -4.08
C ALA A 79 3.59 -11.10 -4.97
N LEU A 80 3.40 -9.92 -4.37
CA LEU A 80 3.40 -8.64 -5.08
C LEU A 80 4.74 -8.37 -5.79
N THR A 81 5.85 -8.48 -5.07
CA THR A 81 7.19 -8.18 -5.61
C THR A 81 7.62 -9.15 -6.71
N ARG A 82 7.20 -10.42 -6.64
CA ARG A 82 7.42 -11.38 -7.71
C ARG A 82 6.72 -10.97 -9.00
N GLU A 83 5.47 -10.53 -8.92
CA GLU A 83 4.71 -10.08 -10.09
C GLU A 83 5.25 -8.77 -10.67
N LEU A 84 5.72 -7.86 -9.81
CA LEU A 84 6.40 -6.64 -10.22
C LEU A 84 7.70 -6.97 -10.97
N ALA A 85 8.57 -7.79 -10.41
CA ALA A 85 9.83 -8.22 -11.02
C ALA A 85 9.63 -8.99 -12.34
N ALA A 86 8.52 -9.74 -12.46
CA ALA A 86 8.14 -10.43 -13.70
C ALA A 86 7.56 -9.49 -14.78
N GLY A 87 7.36 -8.18 -14.48
CA GLY A 87 6.78 -7.22 -15.42
C GLY A 87 5.26 -7.39 -15.61
N ASN A 88 4.59 -8.12 -14.73
CA ASN A 88 3.14 -8.37 -14.81
C ASN A 88 2.31 -7.21 -14.25
N LEU A 89 2.95 -6.24 -13.61
CA LEU A 89 2.31 -5.05 -13.04
C LEU A 89 2.84 -3.79 -13.71
N ASP A 90 1.96 -2.83 -13.92
CA ASP A 90 2.28 -1.51 -14.49
C ASP A 90 2.48 -0.47 -13.39
N ALA A 91 1.73 -0.61 -12.28
CA ALA A 91 1.88 0.21 -11.08
C ALA A 91 1.69 -0.63 -9.82
N VAL A 92 2.20 -0.11 -8.72
CA VAL A 92 2.10 -0.74 -7.40
C VAL A 92 1.84 0.31 -6.32
N PHE A 93 1.14 -0.11 -5.27
CA PHE A 93 1.10 0.60 -3.99
C PHE A 93 1.59 -0.33 -2.89
N MET A 94 2.51 0.17 -2.08
CA MET A 94 3.20 -0.64 -1.10
C MET A 94 3.74 0.22 0.05
N ASP A 95 4.06 -0.42 1.16
CA ASP A 95 4.81 0.19 2.25
C ASP A 95 6.15 0.75 1.77
N THR A 96 6.60 1.85 2.36
CA THR A 96 7.83 2.54 1.93
C THR A 96 9.09 1.69 2.11
N VAL A 97 9.12 0.78 3.07
CA VAL A 97 10.25 -0.15 3.22
C VAL A 97 10.30 -1.08 2.00
N LEU A 98 9.16 -1.68 1.65
CA LEU A 98 9.04 -2.56 0.48
C LEU A 98 9.34 -1.81 -0.82
N TYR A 99 8.92 -0.54 -0.93
CA TYR A 99 9.25 0.33 -2.06
C TYR A 99 10.76 0.50 -2.22
N LEU A 100 11.48 0.79 -1.13
CA LEU A 100 12.93 0.96 -1.14
C LEU A 100 13.66 -0.34 -1.49
N ASP A 101 13.17 -1.48 -0.99
CA ASP A 101 13.74 -2.81 -1.26
C ASP A 101 13.55 -3.25 -2.73
N ASN A 102 12.57 -2.65 -3.45
CA ASN A 102 12.25 -2.97 -4.84
C ASN A 102 12.48 -1.79 -5.80
N PHE A 103 13.21 -0.76 -5.38
CA PHE A 103 13.39 0.48 -6.13
C PHE A 103 13.98 0.27 -7.53
N GLU A 104 14.80 -0.75 -7.73
CA GLU A 104 15.40 -1.10 -9.03
C GLU A 104 14.37 -1.48 -10.10
N HIS A 105 13.19 -1.97 -9.71
CA HIS A 105 12.07 -2.33 -10.58
C HIS A 105 11.12 -1.17 -10.85
N LEU A 106 11.29 -0.04 -10.16
CA LEU A 106 10.37 1.09 -10.17
C LEU A 106 10.95 2.30 -10.92
N HIS A 107 10.06 3.17 -11.38
CA HIS A 107 10.45 4.40 -12.08
C HIS A 107 11.09 5.38 -11.09
N PRO A 108 12.30 5.90 -11.36
CA PRO A 108 13.07 6.67 -10.38
C PRO A 108 12.46 8.04 -10.03
N GLU A 109 11.59 8.59 -10.89
CA GLU A 109 11.03 9.93 -10.74
C GLU A 109 9.51 9.94 -10.51
N ILE A 110 8.86 8.76 -10.53
CA ILE A 110 7.41 8.65 -10.42
C ILE A 110 7.05 7.90 -9.16
N ALA A 111 6.78 8.67 -8.12
CA ALA A 111 6.27 8.17 -6.85
C ALA A 111 5.26 9.16 -6.26
N PHE A 112 4.25 8.63 -5.57
CA PHE A 112 3.23 9.39 -4.88
C PHE A 112 3.10 8.87 -3.45
N ALA A 113 2.98 9.80 -2.51
CA ALA A 113 2.57 9.50 -1.14
C ALA A 113 1.07 9.75 -0.98
N VAL A 114 0.45 8.93 -0.14
CA VAL A 114 -0.95 9.08 0.25
C VAL A 114 -1.05 10.09 1.39
N GLN A 115 -1.92 11.08 1.25
CA GLN A 115 -2.20 12.03 2.33
C GLN A 115 -3.38 11.55 3.18
N HIS A 116 -3.12 11.39 4.47
CA HIS A 116 -4.13 11.21 5.50
C HIS A 116 -4.14 12.42 6.44
N GLY A 117 -5.33 12.99 6.67
CA GLY A 117 -5.42 14.24 7.43
C GLY A 117 -4.66 15.39 6.76
N GLN A 118 -3.78 16.06 7.50
CA GLN A 118 -3.02 17.22 7.01
C GLN A 118 -1.60 16.89 6.56
N SER A 119 -1.16 15.64 6.63
CA SER A 119 0.23 15.26 6.37
C SER A 119 0.34 14.01 5.47
N ILE A 120 1.38 14.00 4.64
CA ILE A 120 1.85 12.80 3.93
C ILE A 120 2.85 11.99 4.78
N LYS A 121 3.32 12.56 5.89
CA LYS A 121 4.32 11.96 6.79
C LYS A 121 3.74 11.85 8.21
N PRO A 122 2.93 10.82 8.52
CA PRO A 122 2.52 10.56 9.89
C PRO A 122 3.71 10.19 10.77
N LYS A 123 3.55 10.36 12.08
CA LYS A 123 4.48 9.82 13.09
C LYS A 123 3.92 8.51 13.62
N TYR A 124 4.80 7.58 13.93
CA TYR A 124 4.43 6.39 14.69
C TYR A 124 4.60 6.69 16.17
N ILE A 125 3.61 6.30 16.95
CA ILE A 125 3.59 6.48 18.41
C ILE A 125 3.39 5.14 19.10
N LEU A 126 4.12 4.92 20.19
CA LEU A 126 3.96 3.77 21.06
C LEU A 126 3.11 4.18 22.25
N LEU A 127 1.93 3.59 22.33
CA LEU A 127 0.92 3.85 23.36
C LEU A 127 0.96 2.78 24.44
N VAL A 128 0.78 3.20 25.70
CA VAL A 128 0.54 2.36 26.87
C VAL A 128 -0.61 2.93 27.69
N ARG A 129 -1.13 2.18 28.68
CA ARG A 129 -2.11 2.75 29.63
C ARG A 129 -1.39 3.55 30.72
N ARG A 130 -1.90 4.75 31.07
CA ARG A 130 -1.35 5.64 32.10
C ARG A 130 -1.07 4.95 33.42
N ASN A 131 -1.94 4.04 33.83
CA ASN A 131 -1.83 3.37 35.15
C ASN A 131 -1.23 1.95 35.00
N SER A 132 -0.48 1.68 33.95
CA SER A 132 0.15 0.37 33.74
C SER A 132 1.47 0.18 34.49
N GLY A 133 2.10 1.27 34.90
CA GLY A 133 3.47 1.27 35.45
C GLY A 133 4.53 1.06 34.34
N ILE A 134 4.18 1.26 33.06
CA ILE A 134 5.08 1.16 31.93
C ILE A 134 5.37 2.57 31.43
N ASP A 135 6.60 3.04 31.58
CA ASP A 135 7.03 4.37 31.13
C ASP A 135 8.24 4.31 30.18
N SER A 136 8.76 3.12 29.91
CA SER A 136 9.95 2.91 29.09
C SER A 136 9.89 1.62 28.26
N LEU A 137 10.73 1.53 27.23
CA LEU A 137 10.88 0.32 26.41
C LEU A 137 11.34 -0.89 27.24
N HIS A 138 12.13 -0.68 28.33
CA HIS A 138 12.61 -1.77 29.18
C HIS A 138 11.47 -2.49 29.90
N GLU A 139 10.45 -1.75 30.34
CA GLU A 139 9.30 -2.32 31.07
C GLU A 139 8.33 -3.06 30.16
N LEU A 140 8.49 -2.90 28.84
CA LEU A 140 7.75 -3.66 27.83
C LEU A 140 8.34 -5.06 27.57
N GLN A 141 9.46 -5.41 28.19
CA GLN A 141 10.04 -6.75 28.04
C GLN A 141 9.05 -7.83 28.50
N ASN A 142 8.84 -8.84 27.65
CA ASN A 142 7.87 -9.91 27.84
C ASN A 142 6.40 -9.47 27.96
N LYS A 143 6.07 -8.24 27.54
CA LYS A 143 4.71 -7.73 27.44
C LYS A 143 4.08 -8.05 26.07
N LYS A 144 2.78 -7.79 25.95
CA LYS A 144 2.04 -7.97 24.69
C LYS A 144 1.88 -6.65 23.96
N ILE A 145 2.30 -6.62 22.72
CA ILE A 145 2.09 -5.46 21.85
C ILE A 145 1.13 -5.80 20.71
N ILE A 146 0.37 -4.81 20.27
CA ILE A 146 -0.42 -4.89 19.04
C ILE A 146 0.10 -3.89 18.00
N ILE A 147 0.33 -4.38 16.78
CA ILE A 147 0.83 -3.57 15.65
C ILE A 147 -0.11 -3.82 14.47
N PRO A 148 -0.78 -2.80 13.92
CA PRO A 148 -1.57 -2.97 12.71
C PRO A 148 -0.74 -3.44 11.52
N SER A 149 -1.34 -4.22 10.62
CA SER A 149 -0.75 -4.53 9.31
C SER A 149 -0.42 -3.23 8.57
N GLY A 150 0.56 -3.25 7.67
CA GLY A 150 0.96 -2.06 6.91
C GLY A 150 1.78 -1.03 7.70
N HIS A 151 2.15 -1.32 8.94
CA HIS A 151 3.00 -0.46 9.76
C HIS A 151 4.47 -0.92 9.78
N ALA A 152 5.01 -1.40 8.65
CA ALA A 152 6.38 -1.90 8.57
C ALA A 152 7.42 -0.82 8.91
N VAL A 153 7.21 0.42 8.48
CA VAL A 153 8.08 1.57 8.84
C VAL A 153 8.05 1.78 10.36
N GLY A 154 6.87 1.77 10.98
CA GLY A 154 6.71 1.92 12.43
C GLY A 154 7.37 0.79 13.21
N LYS A 155 7.20 -0.46 12.75
CA LYS A 155 7.86 -1.62 13.36
C LYS A 155 9.38 -1.51 13.26
N ARG A 156 9.90 -1.06 12.11
CA ARG A 156 11.35 -0.83 11.92
C ARG A 156 11.88 0.27 12.84
N PHE A 157 11.11 1.35 13.02
CA PHE A 157 11.42 2.38 14.00
C PHE A 157 11.50 1.80 15.42
N LEU A 158 10.49 1.05 15.84
CA LEU A 158 10.47 0.41 17.16
C LEU A 158 11.67 -0.53 17.38
N ASP A 159 12.01 -1.36 16.38
CA ASP A 159 13.17 -2.25 16.42
C ASP A 159 14.49 -1.47 16.56
N VAL A 160 14.62 -0.33 15.90
CA VAL A 160 15.79 0.56 16.02
C VAL A 160 15.89 1.16 17.41
N GLU A 161 14.78 1.65 17.99
CA GLU A 161 14.80 2.24 19.34
C GLU A 161 15.06 1.19 20.44
N LEU A 162 14.49 -0.01 20.28
CA LEU A 162 14.83 -1.15 21.15
C LEU A 162 16.33 -1.47 21.09
N MET A 163 16.91 -1.58 19.91
CA MET A 163 18.33 -1.87 19.74
C MET A 163 19.22 -0.73 20.28
N HIS A 164 18.83 0.54 20.12
CA HIS A 164 19.53 1.68 20.72
C HIS A 164 19.55 1.60 22.25
N SER A 165 18.44 1.16 22.85
CA SER A 165 18.32 0.98 24.29
C SER A 165 19.01 -0.30 24.80
N GLY A 166 19.77 -1.00 23.97
CA GLY A 166 20.43 -2.25 24.33
C GLY A 166 19.51 -3.47 24.40
N LEU A 167 18.24 -3.33 23.99
CA LEU A 167 17.20 -4.36 24.04
C LEU A 167 17.16 -5.18 22.75
N PRO A 168 16.68 -6.43 22.77
CA PRO A 168 16.47 -7.22 21.57
C PRO A 168 15.40 -6.59 20.66
N VAL A 169 15.36 -6.98 19.39
CA VAL A 169 14.32 -6.56 18.44
C VAL A 169 12.94 -6.99 18.91
N SER A 170 11.89 -6.37 18.39
CA SER A 170 10.51 -6.57 18.85
C SER A 170 10.08 -8.04 18.91
N ASN A 171 10.49 -8.87 17.95
CA ASN A 171 10.13 -10.29 17.93
C ASN A 171 10.68 -11.09 19.13
N ASP A 172 11.80 -10.65 19.69
CA ASP A 172 12.47 -11.31 20.84
C ASP A 172 12.24 -10.54 22.15
N HIS A 173 11.78 -9.29 22.07
CA HIS A 173 11.52 -8.42 23.22
C HIS A 173 10.13 -8.64 23.82
N PHE A 174 9.11 -8.74 22.95
CA PHE A 174 7.72 -8.94 23.37
C PHE A 174 7.39 -10.42 23.49
N SER A 175 6.54 -10.77 24.48
CA SER A 175 6.02 -12.13 24.60
C SER A 175 5.04 -12.51 23.49
N GLU A 176 4.35 -11.49 22.93
CA GLU A 176 3.36 -11.65 21.88
C GLU A 176 3.26 -10.36 21.05
N ILE A 177 3.39 -10.47 19.73
CA ILE A 177 3.05 -9.39 18.79
C ILE A 177 1.74 -9.77 18.12
N ARG A 178 0.66 -9.11 18.50
CA ARG A 178 -0.64 -9.25 17.84
C ARG A 178 -0.71 -8.38 16.61
N GLN A 179 -1.32 -8.90 15.57
CA GLN A 179 -1.65 -8.13 14.39
C GLN A 179 -3.14 -7.82 14.33
N THR A 180 -3.48 -6.70 13.73
CA THR A 180 -4.83 -6.29 13.38
C THR A 180 -4.79 -5.54 12.06
N LYS A 181 -5.93 -5.45 11.37
CA LYS A 181 -6.02 -4.66 10.13
C LYS A 181 -6.32 -3.18 10.40
N GLU A 182 -6.81 -2.85 11.58
CA GLU A 182 -7.33 -1.51 11.90
C GLU A 182 -6.60 -0.92 13.11
N SER A 183 -6.05 0.26 12.96
CA SER A 183 -5.40 1.02 14.03
C SER A 183 -6.37 1.32 15.19
N ASN A 184 -7.63 1.62 14.87
CA ASN A 184 -8.64 1.83 15.89
C ASN A 184 -8.87 0.58 16.76
N THR A 185 -8.86 -0.61 16.15
CA THR A 185 -8.93 -1.88 16.90
C THR A 185 -7.74 -2.06 17.84
N ALA A 186 -6.52 -1.66 17.40
CA ALA A 186 -5.33 -1.69 18.27
C ALA A 186 -5.50 -0.79 19.49
N ILE A 187 -5.93 0.46 19.28
CA ILE A 187 -6.14 1.44 20.34
C ILE A 187 -7.21 0.96 21.33
N ILE A 188 -8.33 0.45 20.82
CA ILE A 188 -9.44 -0.07 21.65
C ILE A 188 -9.02 -1.28 22.49
N LYS A 189 -8.23 -2.22 21.90
CA LYS A 189 -7.71 -3.37 22.66
C LYS A 189 -6.76 -2.96 23.77
N LEU A 190 -5.91 -1.95 23.55
CA LEU A 190 -5.06 -1.36 24.57
C LEU A 190 -5.91 -0.70 25.67
N PHE A 191 -6.88 0.12 25.29
CA PHE A 191 -7.79 0.80 26.21
C PHE A 191 -8.50 -0.18 27.15
N PHE A 192 -8.98 -1.32 26.63
CA PHE A 192 -9.63 -2.37 27.42
C PHE A 192 -8.68 -3.40 28.04
N ASN A 193 -7.38 -3.08 28.16
CA ASN A 193 -6.39 -3.95 28.81
C ASN A 193 -6.25 -5.36 28.19
N GLN A 194 -6.44 -5.50 26.90
CA GLN A 194 -6.25 -6.78 26.19
C GLN A 194 -4.82 -6.98 25.69
N VAL A 195 -4.05 -5.90 25.64
CA VAL A 195 -2.62 -5.82 25.34
C VAL A 195 -1.98 -4.76 26.24
N ASP A 196 -0.66 -4.76 26.32
CA ASP A 196 0.10 -3.85 27.18
C ASP A 196 0.54 -2.59 26.43
N ALA A 197 0.80 -2.70 25.14
CA ALA A 197 1.18 -1.58 24.27
C ALA A 197 0.52 -1.68 22.87
N ALA A 198 0.44 -0.55 22.18
CA ALA A 198 0.03 -0.46 20.79
C ALA A 198 0.93 0.51 20.03
N LEU A 199 1.44 0.08 18.85
CA LEU A 199 2.17 0.95 17.93
C LEU A 199 1.20 1.37 16.82
N VAL A 200 0.88 2.65 16.74
CA VAL A 200 -0.07 3.22 15.78
C VAL A 200 0.45 4.56 15.23
N THR A 201 -0.25 5.16 14.27
CA THR A 201 0.06 6.51 13.82
C THR A 201 -0.57 7.56 14.74
N ASP A 202 0.05 8.74 14.85
CA ASP A 202 -0.48 9.92 15.54
C ASP A 202 -1.87 10.27 15.00
N PHE A 203 -2.07 10.25 13.69
CA PHE A 203 -3.37 10.48 13.05
C PHE A 203 -4.45 9.50 13.53
N SER A 204 -4.14 8.20 13.59
CA SER A 204 -5.11 7.20 14.05
C SER A 204 -5.48 7.39 15.53
N TYR A 205 -4.51 7.80 16.35
CA TYR A 205 -4.75 8.13 17.76
C TYR A 205 -5.59 9.39 17.93
N GLU A 206 -5.33 10.43 17.14
CA GLU A 206 -6.12 11.67 17.12
C GLU A 206 -7.59 11.36 16.80
N VAL A 207 -7.82 10.60 15.71
CA VAL A 207 -9.17 10.17 15.32
C VAL A 207 -9.87 9.37 16.40
N ALA A 208 -9.19 8.41 17.03
CA ALA A 208 -9.76 7.61 18.11
C ALA A 208 -10.10 8.49 19.33
N SER A 209 -9.26 9.49 19.62
CA SER A 209 -9.44 10.44 20.71
C SER A 209 -10.61 11.39 20.50
N GLU A 210 -10.85 11.81 19.25
CA GLU A 210 -12.05 12.59 18.88
C GLU A 210 -13.35 11.79 19.08
N LEU A 211 -13.31 10.49 18.75
CA LEU A 211 -14.48 9.60 18.88
C LEU A 211 -14.76 9.20 20.32
N ASN A 212 -13.73 9.13 21.16
CA ASN A 212 -13.86 8.77 22.58
C ASN A 212 -12.87 9.54 23.44
N LEU A 213 -13.35 10.56 24.15
CA LEU A 213 -12.56 11.44 25.02
C LEU A 213 -11.91 10.71 26.22
N GLN A 214 -12.29 9.48 26.54
CA GLN A 214 -11.63 8.67 27.56
C GLN A 214 -10.29 8.11 27.09
N ILE A 215 -10.08 7.97 25.78
CA ILE A 215 -8.83 7.44 25.21
C ILE A 215 -7.63 8.30 25.64
N PRO A 216 -7.58 9.62 25.38
CA PRO A 216 -6.43 10.45 25.76
C PRO A 216 -6.28 10.62 27.28
N GLN A 217 -7.35 10.36 28.06
CA GLN A 217 -7.29 10.35 29.52
C GLN A 217 -6.67 9.06 30.08
N SER A 218 -6.82 7.94 29.37
CA SER A 218 -6.43 6.61 29.81
C SER A 218 -5.12 6.11 29.19
N LEU A 219 -4.76 6.61 28.01
CA LEU A 219 -3.56 6.22 27.29
C LEU A 219 -2.52 7.33 27.31
N GLU A 220 -1.26 6.96 27.20
CA GLU A 220 -0.13 7.86 27.08
C GLU A 220 0.88 7.36 26.04
N ILE A 221 1.63 8.30 25.51
CA ILE A 221 2.67 8.05 24.50
C ILE A 221 4.00 7.95 25.24
N ILE A 222 4.71 6.84 25.05
CA ILE A 222 6.05 6.64 25.62
C ILE A 222 7.16 6.76 24.59
N GLU A 223 6.84 6.60 23.30
CA GLU A 223 7.78 6.81 22.18
C GLU A 223 7.08 7.47 21.00
N THR A 224 7.83 8.30 20.26
CA THR A 224 7.34 8.98 19.05
C THR A 224 8.43 9.00 17.98
N SER A 225 8.11 8.52 16.80
CA SER A 225 9.03 8.55 15.67
C SER A 225 9.18 9.97 15.06
N PRO A 226 10.25 10.22 14.30
CA PRO A 226 10.22 11.24 13.26
C PRO A 226 9.04 11.01 12.31
N PRO A 227 8.61 12.04 11.53
CA PRO A 227 7.58 11.87 10.51
C PRO A 227 8.11 11.07 9.32
N PHE A 228 7.39 10.02 8.88
CA PHE A 228 7.78 9.16 7.77
C PHE A 228 6.67 9.03 6.74
N ILE A 229 7.03 8.97 5.45
CA ILE A 229 6.13 8.46 4.43
C ILE A 229 5.98 6.96 4.66
N HIS A 230 4.75 6.48 4.83
CA HIS A 230 4.51 5.07 5.15
C HIS A 230 4.07 4.24 3.94
N MET A 231 3.44 4.85 2.93
CA MET A 231 2.96 4.18 1.72
C MET A 231 3.34 4.98 0.47
N VAL A 232 3.80 4.29 -0.54
CA VAL A 232 4.17 4.84 -1.83
C VAL A 232 3.40 4.13 -2.94
N ILE A 233 2.92 4.92 -3.90
CA ILE A 233 2.39 4.46 -5.18
C ILE A 233 3.43 4.79 -6.24
N SER A 234 3.83 3.81 -7.05
CA SER A 234 4.80 4.03 -8.13
C SER A 234 4.46 3.17 -9.34
N VAL A 235 5.11 3.43 -10.46
CA VAL A 235 5.01 2.64 -11.68
C VAL A 235 6.28 1.85 -11.93
N ARG A 236 6.20 0.78 -12.72
CA ARG A 236 7.39 0.02 -13.13
C ARG A 236 8.37 0.90 -13.90
N LYS A 237 9.64 0.55 -13.87
CA LYS A 237 10.77 1.33 -14.38
C LYS A 237 10.61 1.76 -15.85
N ASP A 238 10.10 0.90 -16.67
CA ASP A 238 9.92 1.08 -18.12
C ASP A 238 8.49 1.44 -18.53
N PHE A 239 7.67 1.98 -17.58
CA PHE A 239 6.31 2.41 -17.86
C PHE A 239 6.30 3.54 -18.91
N PRO A 240 5.46 3.46 -19.97
CA PRO A 240 5.52 4.39 -21.08
C PRO A 240 5.30 5.85 -20.69
N ARG A 241 6.23 6.73 -21.03
CA ARG A 241 6.20 8.16 -20.67
C ARG A 241 4.90 8.84 -21.10
N HIS A 242 4.41 8.58 -22.30
CA HIS A 242 3.17 9.18 -22.79
C HIS A 242 1.93 8.82 -21.95
N ARG A 243 1.92 7.65 -21.30
CA ARG A 243 0.87 7.26 -20.36
C ARG A 243 1.05 7.95 -19.01
N ILE A 244 2.29 8.16 -18.55
CA ILE A 244 2.60 8.95 -17.37
C ILE A 244 1.99 10.35 -17.54
N ASP A 245 2.33 11.04 -18.64
CA ASP A 245 1.89 12.41 -18.92
C ASP A 245 0.35 12.51 -19.05
N LYS A 246 -0.32 11.42 -19.40
CA LYS A 246 -1.78 11.35 -19.54
C LYS A 246 -2.48 11.08 -18.21
N ILE A 247 -1.96 10.16 -17.38
CA ILE A 247 -2.66 9.64 -16.19
C ILE A 247 -2.36 10.50 -14.95
N PHE A 248 -1.10 10.87 -14.75
CA PHE A 248 -0.65 11.43 -13.47
C PHE A 248 -1.18 12.83 -13.14
N PRO A 249 -1.44 13.75 -14.09
CA PRO A 249 -2.09 15.03 -13.79
C PRO A 249 -3.46 14.88 -13.13
N TYR A 250 -4.20 13.80 -13.44
CA TYR A 250 -5.48 13.53 -12.79
C TYR A 250 -5.30 13.00 -11.36
N LEU A 251 -4.24 12.23 -11.11
CA LEU A 251 -3.93 11.73 -9.76
C LEU A 251 -3.45 12.84 -8.82
N GLU A 252 -2.79 13.86 -9.34
CA GLU A 252 -2.34 15.04 -8.58
C GLU A 252 -3.50 15.95 -8.16
N ASN A 253 -4.63 15.90 -8.87
CA ASN A 253 -5.80 16.76 -8.68
C ASN A 253 -7.07 15.99 -8.29
N LEU A 254 -6.93 14.87 -7.57
CA LEU A 254 -8.06 14.04 -7.13
C LEU A 254 -9.10 14.80 -6.31
N GLU A 255 -8.70 15.84 -5.60
CA GLU A 255 -9.57 16.68 -4.79
C GLU A 255 -10.57 17.48 -5.62
N GLU A 256 -10.24 17.83 -6.87
CA GLU A 256 -11.09 18.57 -7.79
C GLU A 256 -12.20 17.71 -8.42
N ILE A 257 -12.18 16.38 -8.23
CA ILE A 257 -13.14 15.44 -8.80
C ILE A 257 -14.32 15.28 -7.84
N PRO A 258 -15.52 15.90 -8.10
CA PRO A 258 -16.63 15.93 -7.14
C PRO A 258 -17.15 14.53 -6.76
N ARG A 259 -17.16 13.57 -7.70
CA ARG A 259 -17.61 12.19 -7.48
C ARG A 259 -16.71 11.40 -6.52
N LEU A 260 -15.47 11.87 -6.27
CA LEU A 260 -14.56 11.26 -5.33
C LEU A 260 -14.74 11.74 -3.89
N GLN A 261 -15.51 12.79 -3.65
CA GLN A 261 -15.71 13.36 -2.31
C GLN A 261 -16.23 12.33 -1.30
N TYR A 262 -17.18 11.47 -1.71
CA TYR A 262 -17.69 10.43 -0.84
C TYR A 262 -16.60 9.43 -0.43
N LEU A 263 -15.80 8.99 -1.39
CA LEU A 263 -14.70 8.04 -1.16
C LEU A 263 -13.61 8.64 -0.29
N ARG A 264 -13.19 9.87 -0.58
CA ARG A 264 -12.22 10.61 0.23
C ARG A 264 -12.67 10.69 1.68
N LYS A 265 -13.95 11.01 1.91
CA LYS A 265 -14.53 11.08 3.25
C LYS A 265 -14.58 9.71 3.93
N SER A 266 -14.99 8.66 3.22
CA SER A 266 -15.13 7.29 3.77
C SER A 266 -13.79 6.68 4.14
N PHE A 267 -12.74 6.91 3.34
CA PHE A 267 -11.38 6.41 3.58
C PHE A 267 -10.46 7.41 4.28
N ARG A 268 -11.00 8.58 4.66
CA ARG A 268 -10.20 9.69 5.22
C ARG A 268 -8.97 10.03 4.38
N PHE A 269 -9.08 9.78 3.08
CA PHE A 269 -8.07 10.02 2.08
C PHE A 269 -8.20 11.44 1.55
N GLN A 270 -7.16 12.26 1.66
CA GLN A 270 -7.19 13.66 1.24
C GLN A 270 -6.69 13.84 -0.20
N GLY A 271 -5.69 13.10 -0.62
CA GLY A 271 -5.11 13.19 -1.94
C GLY A 271 -3.87 12.34 -2.14
N LEU A 272 -3.30 12.43 -3.33
CA LEU A 272 -2.00 11.89 -3.67
C LEU A 272 -1.05 13.06 -3.91
N HIS A 273 0.12 13.01 -3.30
CA HIS A 273 1.17 14.00 -3.50
C HIS A 273 2.36 13.36 -4.20
N ARG A 274 2.76 13.94 -5.32
CA ARG A 274 3.99 13.54 -5.97
C ARG A 274 5.15 13.80 -5.04
N ILE A 275 6.01 12.80 -4.89
CA ILE A 275 7.20 12.86 -4.04
C ILE A 275 8.46 12.59 -4.86
N SER A 276 9.56 13.17 -4.42
CA SER A 276 10.90 12.83 -4.90
C SER A 276 11.49 11.68 -4.08
N THR A 277 12.56 11.06 -4.59
CA THR A 277 13.32 10.05 -3.85
C THR A 277 13.96 10.59 -2.57
N ASP A 278 14.21 11.89 -2.50
CA ASP A 278 14.76 12.54 -1.30
C ASP A 278 13.74 12.58 -0.14
N GLU A 279 12.45 12.57 -0.45
CA GLU A 279 11.41 12.63 0.58
C GLU A 279 11.21 11.30 1.32
N VAL A 280 11.70 10.17 0.76
CA VAL A 280 11.75 8.86 1.43
C VAL A 280 13.13 8.55 2.03
N TYR A 281 14.07 9.51 1.97
CA TYR A 281 15.43 9.35 2.48
C TYR A 281 15.46 9.02 3.97
N ASP A 282 14.56 9.61 4.76
CA ASP A 282 14.43 9.33 6.20
C ASP A 282 14.14 7.85 6.48
N VAL A 283 13.28 7.21 5.66
CA VAL A 283 12.98 5.77 5.79
C VAL A 283 14.15 4.92 5.33
N ARG A 284 14.90 5.37 4.31
CA ARG A 284 16.16 4.71 3.90
C ARG A 284 17.18 4.75 5.01
N GLN A 285 17.43 5.91 5.63
CA GLN A 285 18.32 6.02 6.78
C GLN A 285 17.91 5.13 7.95
N LEU A 286 16.60 5.06 8.23
CA LEU A 286 16.05 4.17 9.25
C LEU A 286 16.36 2.70 8.93
N SER A 287 16.21 2.30 7.66
CA SER A 287 16.50 0.94 7.20
C SER A 287 18.00 0.62 7.30
N ASP A 288 18.86 1.53 6.86
CA ASP A 288 20.33 1.37 6.95
C ASP A 288 20.78 1.26 8.42
N LYS A 289 20.19 2.08 9.31
CA LYS A 289 20.43 2.03 10.75
C LYS A 289 20.00 0.68 11.36
N TYR A 290 18.83 0.17 10.96
CA TYR A 290 18.34 -1.12 11.38
C TYR A 290 19.32 -2.25 10.99
N VAL A 291 19.75 -2.28 9.71
CA VAL A 291 20.68 -3.30 9.20
C VAL A 291 22.01 -3.25 9.96
N ARG A 292 22.56 -2.05 10.15
CA ARG A 292 23.83 -1.85 10.88
C ARG A 292 23.72 -2.36 12.32
N LEU A 293 22.68 -1.94 13.07
CA LEU A 293 22.50 -2.37 14.48
C LEU A 293 22.27 -3.87 14.61
N ARG A 294 21.61 -4.49 13.63
CA ARG A 294 21.46 -5.95 13.57
C ARG A 294 22.80 -6.64 13.39
N SER A 295 23.61 -6.20 12.41
CA SER A 295 24.91 -6.81 12.13
C SER A 295 25.90 -6.66 13.29
N GLU A 296 25.91 -5.53 14.00
CA GLU A 296 26.76 -5.29 15.19
C GLU A 296 26.44 -6.29 16.34
N ARG A 297 25.22 -6.82 16.40
CA ARG A 297 24.79 -7.78 17.44
C ARG A 297 25.00 -9.25 17.07
N GLU A 298 25.14 -9.57 15.78
CA GLU A 298 25.40 -10.91 15.26
C GLU A 298 26.90 -11.25 15.23
N ILE A 299 27.77 -10.27 15.54
CA ILE A 299 29.20 -10.50 15.67
C ILE A 299 29.47 -11.05 17.10
N PRO A 300 29.98 -12.30 17.27
CA PRO A 300 30.18 -12.94 18.55
C PRO A 300 31.31 -12.29 19.35
#